data_da9eead5b0a41490d4de6c8836e08960
#
_entry.id   da9eead5b0a41490d4de6c8836e08960
#
_cell.length_a   1.000
_cell.length_b   1.000
_cell.length_c   1.000
_cell.angle_alpha   90.00
_cell.angle_beta   90.00
_cell.angle_gamma   90.00
#
_symmetry.space_group_name_H-M   'P 1'
#
loop_
_entity.id
_entity.type
_entity.pdbx_description
1 polymer ?
#
loop_
_entity_poly.entity_id
_entity_poly.type
_entity_poly.pdbx_seq_one_letter_code
_entity_poly.pdbx_strand_id
1 'polypeptide(L)'
;DTPDTTRTQADTISLDGYDYTPALHRYRNWDFFYATLRDIFTKDFLADTYLSSDGFCYFRSVDGDMYYLLTERGMAAGYDPATTTMTFTKQEETDEKIVIGVTAVYATDDSGSQAFRQAVQDGLISDTTSYTITLVREVGGWRFASFDVPY
;
A
#
# COMPACT_ATOMS: atom_id res chain seq x y z
N ASP A 1 6.38 -1.70 24.34
CA ASP A 1 5.12 -2.42 24.03
C ASP A 1 5.48 -3.66 23.23
N THR A 2 5.42 -4.80 23.90
CA THR A 2 5.60 -6.10 23.25
C THR A 2 4.37 -6.35 22.37
N PRO A 3 4.52 -6.75 21.10
CA PRO A 3 3.37 -7.12 20.29
C PRO A 3 2.65 -8.29 20.94
N ASP A 4 1.36 -8.12 21.20
CA ASP A 4 0.52 -9.22 21.68
C ASP A 4 0.39 -10.25 20.54
N THR A 5 1.12 -11.35 20.67
CA THR A 5 1.13 -12.45 19.71
C THR A 5 0.02 -13.49 19.97
N THR A 6 -0.87 -13.24 20.91
CA THR A 6 -1.98 -14.15 21.25
C THR A 6 -3.21 -13.93 20.37
N ARG A 7 -3.03 -13.81 19.04
CA ARG A 7 -4.16 -13.89 18.13
C ARG A 7 -4.57 -15.33 17.93
N THR A 8 -5.73 -15.67 18.42
CA THR A 8 -6.36 -16.93 18.08
C THR A 8 -7.14 -16.74 16.77
N GLN A 9 -7.09 -17.74 15.91
CA GLN A 9 -7.89 -17.83 14.67
C GLN A 9 -9.41 -17.64 14.92
N ALA A 10 -9.84 -17.64 16.18
CA ALA A 10 -11.21 -17.43 16.63
C ALA A 10 -11.78 -16.01 16.39
N ASP A 11 -10.92 -15.01 16.15
CA ASP A 11 -11.35 -13.62 15.96
C ASP A 11 -11.51 -13.24 14.48
N THR A 12 -11.16 -14.13 13.56
CA THR A 12 -11.30 -13.93 12.12
C THR A 12 -12.75 -14.12 11.71
N ILE A 13 -13.25 -13.23 10.86
CA ILE A 13 -14.60 -13.30 10.28
C ILE A 13 -14.52 -13.43 8.77
N SER A 14 -15.46 -14.17 8.16
CA SER A 14 -15.55 -14.29 6.70
C SER A 14 -16.64 -13.36 6.17
N LEU A 15 -16.27 -12.49 5.23
CA LEU A 15 -17.16 -11.56 4.53
C LEU A 15 -16.90 -11.63 3.03
N ASP A 16 -17.97 -11.84 2.25
CA ASP A 16 -17.90 -11.91 0.77
C ASP A 16 -16.84 -12.88 0.23
N GLY A 17 -16.60 -13.98 0.96
CA GLY A 17 -15.62 -15.02 0.58
C GLY A 17 -14.17 -14.74 0.98
N TYR A 18 -13.92 -13.68 1.76
CA TYR A 18 -12.61 -13.32 2.26
C TYR A 18 -12.57 -13.33 3.79
N ASP A 19 -11.42 -13.69 4.34
CA ASP A 19 -11.21 -13.73 5.78
C ASP A 19 -10.56 -12.44 6.27
N TYR A 20 -11.22 -11.81 7.24
CA TYR A 20 -10.79 -10.56 7.86
C TYR A 20 -10.45 -10.75 9.32
N THR A 21 -9.37 -10.12 9.75
CA THR A 21 -8.88 -10.16 11.12
C THR A 21 -9.08 -8.79 11.79
N PRO A 22 -9.55 -8.74 13.05
CA PRO A 22 -9.70 -7.48 13.75
C PRO A 22 -8.34 -6.83 14.02
N ALA A 23 -8.28 -5.51 13.86
CA ALA A 23 -7.12 -4.74 14.24
C ALA A 23 -6.91 -4.71 15.75
N LEU A 24 -5.68 -4.43 16.17
CA LEU A 24 -5.30 -4.35 17.57
C LEU A 24 -5.24 -2.90 18.07
N HIS A 25 -5.38 -2.77 19.40
CA HIS A 25 -5.17 -1.51 20.11
C HIS A 25 -6.01 -0.36 19.57
N ARG A 26 -5.40 0.84 19.44
CA ARG A 26 -6.07 2.06 19.00
C ARG A 26 -6.67 1.98 17.58
N TYR A 27 -6.09 1.16 16.73
CA TYR A 27 -6.58 1.00 15.35
C TYR A 27 -7.81 0.11 15.23
N ARG A 28 -8.24 -0.52 16.31
CA ARG A 28 -9.48 -1.29 16.34
C ARG A 28 -10.70 -0.39 16.12
N ASN A 29 -10.70 0.83 16.62
CA ASN A 29 -11.76 1.79 16.38
C ASN A 29 -11.71 2.29 14.94
N TRP A 30 -12.78 2.04 14.17
CA TRP A 30 -12.86 2.42 12.76
C TRP A 30 -12.75 3.92 12.54
N ASP A 31 -13.44 4.74 13.32
CA ASP A 31 -13.44 6.20 13.13
C ASP A 31 -12.05 6.78 13.34
N PHE A 32 -11.33 6.29 14.35
CA PHE A 32 -9.95 6.70 14.59
C PHE A 32 -9.02 6.26 13.45
N PHE A 33 -9.15 5.01 13.00
CA PHE A 33 -8.35 4.47 11.89
C PHE A 33 -8.61 5.26 10.60
N TYR A 34 -9.89 5.45 10.24
CA TYR A 34 -10.27 6.18 9.04
C TYR A 34 -9.79 7.64 9.07
N ALA A 35 -9.93 8.34 10.20
CA ALA A 35 -9.43 9.70 10.36
C ALA A 35 -7.90 9.76 10.15
N THR A 36 -7.17 8.77 10.67
CA THR A 36 -5.71 8.68 10.47
C THR A 36 -5.35 8.52 9.00
N LEU A 37 -6.08 7.68 8.25
CA LEU A 37 -5.87 7.56 6.81
C LEU A 37 -6.23 8.83 6.05
N ARG A 38 -7.27 9.55 6.47
CA ARG A 38 -7.69 10.82 5.86
C ARG A 38 -6.68 11.95 6.08
N ASP A 39 -5.82 11.86 7.07
CA ASP A 39 -4.69 12.79 7.25
C ASP A 39 -3.56 12.58 6.22
N ILE A 40 -3.54 11.42 5.58
CA ILE A 40 -2.49 11.02 4.63
C ILE A 40 -3.02 11.03 3.18
N PHE A 41 -4.23 10.52 2.97
CA PHE A 41 -4.81 10.24 1.66
C PHE A 41 -6.07 11.05 1.39
N THR A 42 -6.35 11.31 0.11
CA THR A 42 -7.65 11.84 -0.30
C THR A 42 -8.75 10.80 -0.08
N LYS A 43 -9.99 11.29 0.05
CA LYS A 43 -11.15 10.41 0.19
C LYS A 43 -11.32 9.47 -1.01
N ASP A 44 -11.17 10.01 -2.22
CA ASP A 44 -11.34 9.24 -3.45
C ASP A 44 -10.26 8.16 -3.59
N PHE A 45 -9.00 8.49 -3.28
CA PHE A 45 -7.92 7.51 -3.29
C PHE A 45 -8.17 6.36 -2.30
N LEU A 46 -8.64 6.66 -1.08
CA LEU A 46 -9.00 5.63 -0.11
C LEU A 46 -10.15 4.76 -0.60
N ALA A 47 -11.21 5.37 -1.14
CA ALA A 47 -12.36 4.65 -1.64
C ALA A 47 -11.99 3.69 -2.78
N ASP A 48 -11.15 4.14 -3.73
CA ASP A 48 -10.79 3.37 -4.91
C ASP A 48 -9.72 2.31 -4.63
N THR A 49 -8.85 2.53 -3.65
CA THR A 49 -7.67 1.68 -3.44
C THR A 49 -7.83 0.71 -2.28
N TYR A 50 -8.25 1.19 -1.12
CA TYR A 50 -8.25 0.40 0.12
C TYR A 50 -9.63 0.00 0.61
N LEU A 51 -10.65 0.76 0.26
CA LEU A 51 -12.04 0.59 0.70
C LEU A 51 -12.96 0.18 -0.45
N SER A 52 -12.42 -0.08 -1.64
CA SER A 52 -13.18 -0.51 -2.80
C SER A 52 -13.86 -1.85 -2.55
N SER A 53 -15.07 -1.98 -3.05
CA SER A 53 -15.92 -3.17 -2.90
C SER A 53 -15.97 -4.05 -4.16
N ASP A 54 -15.16 -3.79 -5.18
CA ASP A 54 -15.15 -4.57 -6.42
C ASP A 54 -14.41 -5.91 -6.23
N GLY A 55 -15.02 -6.78 -5.41
CA GLY A 55 -14.53 -8.12 -5.10
C GLY A 55 -13.93 -8.22 -3.70
N PHE A 56 -13.04 -7.32 -3.30
CA PHE A 56 -12.53 -7.24 -1.93
C PHE A 56 -12.12 -5.82 -1.56
N CYS A 57 -12.10 -5.53 -0.27
CA CYS A 57 -11.46 -4.34 0.26
C CYS A 57 -10.42 -4.72 1.33
N TYR A 58 -9.37 -3.94 1.45
CA TYR A 58 -8.30 -4.23 2.41
C TYR A 58 -8.73 -3.99 3.86
N PHE A 59 -9.61 -3.04 4.08
CA PHE A 59 -10.09 -2.64 5.40
C PHE A 59 -11.61 -2.55 5.40
N ARG A 60 -12.23 -3.06 6.48
CA ARG A 60 -13.67 -3.01 6.68
C ARG A 60 -14.03 -2.54 8.08
N SER A 61 -15.16 -1.85 8.18
CA SER A 61 -15.81 -1.58 9.45
C SER A 61 -16.89 -2.64 9.70
N VAL A 62 -16.83 -3.29 10.85
CA VAL A 62 -17.86 -4.21 11.32
C VAL A 62 -18.21 -3.82 12.75
N ASP A 63 -19.45 -3.36 12.95
CA ASP A 63 -19.94 -2.88 14.24
C ASP A 63 -19.04 -1.80 14.90
N GLY A 64 -18.42 -0.95 14.09
CA GLY A 64 -17.51 0.11 14.53
C GLY A 64 -16.06 -0.33 14.79
N ASP A 65 -15.77 -1.61 14.66
CA ASP A 65 -14.42 -2.16 14.74
C ASP A 65 -13.78 -2.26 13.35
N MET A 66 -12.48 -1.99 13.27
CA MET A 66 -11.71 -2.13 12.04
C MET A 66 -11.19 -3.55 11.89
N TYR A 67 -11.45 -4.12 10.72
CA TYR A 67 -10.95 -5.41 10.27
C TYR A 67 -10.09 -5.22 9.02
N TYR A 68 -9.05 -6.02 8.88
CA TYR A 68 -8.19 -6.00 7.70
C TYR A 68 -8.06 -7.39 7.07
N LEU A 69 -7.89 -7.37 5.75
CA LEU A 69 -7.69 -8.58 4.96
C LEU A 69 -6.24 -9.05 5.10
N LEU A 70 -6.07 -10.31 5.53
CA LEU A 70 -4.78 -11.00 5.46
C LEU A 70 -4.58 -11.49 4.03
N THR A 71 -3.78 -10.78 3.25
CA THR A 71 -3.35 -11.27 1.94
C THR A 71 -1.90 -11.70 2.02
N GLU A 72 -1.63 -12.96 1.78
CA GLU A 72 -0.31 -13.38 1.36
C GLU A 72 -0.12 -12.94 -0.10
N ARG A 73 0.44 -11.77 -0.30
CA ARG A 73 0.95 -11.41 -1.61
C ARG A 73 2.24 -12.19 -1.81
N GLY A 74 2.15 -13.27 -2.59
CA GLY A 74 3.34 -13.90 -3.16
C GLY A 74 3.99 -12.91 -4.12
N MET A 75 4.91 -12.11 -3.62
CA MET A 75 5.63 -11.17 -4.45
C MET A 75 6.97 -11.77 -4.85
N ALA A 76 7.23 -11.79 -6.16
CA ALA A 76 8.60 -11.69 -6.64
C ALA A 76 9.06 -10.26 -6.29
N ALA A 77 9.38 -10.04 -5.01
CA ALA A 77 9.74 -8.72 -4.52
C ALA A 77 11.10 -8.34 -5.10
N GLY A 78 11.10 -7.50 -6.12
CA GLY A 78 12.31 -6.89 -6.66
C GLY A 78 12.81 -5.76 -5.79
N TYR A 79 11.93 -5.14 -4.99
CA TYR A 79 12.29 -4.01 -4.17
C TYR A 79 13.10 -4.42 -2.94
N ASP A 80 14.31 -3.90 -2.88
CA ASP A 80 15.16 -3.90 -1.68
C ASP A 80 15.75 -2.49 -1.54
N PRO A 81 15.51 -1.79 -0.42
CA PRO A 81 16.02 -0.43 -0.23
C PRO A 81 17.55 -0.34 -0.29
N ALA A 82 18.27 -1.43 -0.07
CA ALA A 82 19.72 -1.46 -0.16
C ALA A 82 20.25 -1.55 -1.61
N THR A 83 19.47 -2.10 -2.53
CA THR A 83 19.91 -2.42 -3.89
C THR A 83 19.07 -1.78 -4.99
N THR A 84 17.87 -1.30 -4.68
CA THR A 84 17.00 -0.61 -5.63
C THR A 84 17.39 0.87 -5.73
N THR A 85 17.64 1.34 -6.95
CA THR A 85 17.88 2.77 -7.20
C THR A 85 16.56 3.46 -7.54
N MET A 86 16.19 4.46 -6.75
CA MET A 86 15.00 5.27 -6.99
C MET A 86 15.36 6.69 -7.38
N THR A 87 14.75 7.16 -8.46
CA THR A 87 14.91 8.53 -8.96
C THR A 87 13.57 9.24 -8.90
N PHE A 88 13.55 10.45 -8.34
CA PHE A 88 12.36 11.29 -8.18
C PHE A 88 12.53 12.56 -9.00
N THR A 89 11.53 12.89 -9.81
CA THR A 89 11.52 14.07 -10.65
C THR A 89 10.21 14.83 -10.46
N LYS A 90 10.28 16.08 -10.01
CA LYS A 90 9.10 16.94 -9.94
C LYS A 90 8.67 17.31 -11.35
N GLN A 91 7.47 16.89 -11.75
CA GLN A 91 6.90 17.10 -13.09
C GLN A 91 5.96 18.30 -13.12
N GLU A 92 5.24 18.56 -12.04
CA GLU A 92 4.29 19.67 -11.90
C GLU A 92 4.28 20.17 -10.46
N GLU A 93 4.16 21.47 -10.29
CA GLU A 93 3.94 22.08 -8.99
C GLU A 93 3.07 23.32 -9.13
N THR A 94 1.96 23.31 -8.41
CA THR A 94 1.07 24.45 -8.23
C THR A 94 0.76 24.61 -6.74
N ASP A 95 0.03 25.66 -6.36
CA ASP A 95 -0.40 25.85 -4.97
C ASP A 95 -1.35 24.73 -4.48
N GLU A 96 -1.96 23.98 -5.39
CA GLU A 96 -2.97 22.97 -5.08
C GLU A 96 -2.54 21.54 -5.42
N LYS A 97 -1.48 21.35 -6.24
CA LYS A 97 -1.11 20.04 -6.77
C LYS A 97 0.39 19.92 -6.99
N ILE A 98 0.94 18.78 -6.63
CA ILE A 98 2.32 18.37 -6.93
C ILE A 98 2.28 16.99 -7.59
N VAL A 99 2.98 16.84 -8.70
CA VAL A 99 3.18 15.55 -9.38
C VAL A 99 4.66 15.22 -9.43
N ILE A 100 5.01 14.05 -8.90
CA ILE A 100 6.37 13.53 -8.86
C ILE A 100 6.44 12.26 -9.70
N GLY A 101 7.33 12.25 -10.70
CA GLY A 101 7.68 11.04 -11.42
C GLY A 101 8.69 10.22 -10.63
N VAL A 102 8.45 8.92 -10.53
CA VAL A 102 9.33 7.98 -9.84
C VAL A 102 9.78 6.90 -10.83
N THR A 103 11.07 6.63 -10.84
CA THR A 103 11.65 5.50 -11.57
C THR A 103 12.43 4.66 -10.58
N ALA A 104 12.06 3.38 -10.47
CA ALA A 104 12.77 2.38 -9.68
C ALA A 104 13.53 1.43 -10.61
N VAL A 105 14.82 1.26 -10.37
CA VAL A 105 15.68 0.30 -11.07
C VAL A 105 16.12 -0.76 -10.06
N TYR A 106 15.72 -2.00 -10.31
CA TYR A 106 15.98 -3.13 -9.43
C TYR A 106 17.27 -3.83 -9.76
N ALA A 107 17.93 -4.37 -8.76
CA ALA A 107 19.15 -5.14 -8.96
C ALA A 107 18.87 -6.47 -9.69
N THR A 108 19.61 -6.70 -10.77
CA THR A 108 19.58 -7.94 -11.57
C THR A 108 20.85 -8.77 -11.45
N ASP A 109 21.77 -8.34 -10.59
CA ASP A 109 22.97 -9.07 -10.22
C ASP A 109 22.75 -9.91 -8.92
N ASP A 110 23.83 -10.47 -8.38
CA ASP A 110 23.76 -11.32 -7.18
C ASP A 110 23.30 -10.59 -5.90
N SER A 111 23.21 -9.26 -5.92
CA SER A 111 22.64 -8.48 -4.82
C SER A 111 21.11 -8.50 -4.79
N GLY A 112 20.45 -8.85 -5.92
CA GLY A 112 19.01 -8.94 -6.04
C GLY A 112 18.44 -10.33 -5.70
N SER A 113 17.13 -10.40 -5.52
CA SER A 113 16.41 -11.67 -5.33
C SER A 113 16.59 -12.60 -6.54
N GLN A 114 16.91 -13.88 -6.30
CA GLN A 114 17.07 -14.86 -7.36
C GLN A 114 15.80 -15.04 -8.18
N ALA A 115 14.64 -15.09 -7.52
CA ALA A 115 13.35 -15.22 -8.19
C ALA A 115 13.04 -14.02 -9.10
N PHE A 116 13.35 -12.81 -8.66
CA PHE A 116 13.19 -11.60 -9.44
C PHE A 116 14.13 -11.59 -10.65
N ARG A 117 15.43 -11.89 -10.46
CA ARG A 117 16.41 -11.98 -11.55
C ARG A 117 15.98 -12.97 -12.62
N GLN A 118 15.49 -14.15 -12.21
CA GLN A 118 15.01 -15.16 -13.13
C GLN A 118 13.80 -14.67 -13.93
N ALA A 119 12.84 -14.01 -13.27
CA ALA A 119 11.66 -13.46 -13.94
C ALA A 119 12.01 -12.35 -14.95
N VAL A 120 13.03 -11.53 -14.66
CA VAL A 120 13.56 -10.53 -15.61
C VAL A 120 14.25 -11.23 -16.80
N GLN A 121 15.09 -12.24 -16.56
CA GLN A 121 15.75 -12.99 -17.62
C GLN A 121 14.77 -13.71 -18.52
N ASP A 122 13.68 -14.21 -17.98
CA ASP A 122 12.62 -14.89 -18.71
C ASP A 122 11.69 -13.89 -19.45
N GLY A 123 11.91 -12.59 -19.31
CA GLY A 123 11.09 -11.54 -19.95
C GLY A 123 9.68 -11.39 -19.36
N LEU A 124 9.43 -11.92 -18.17
CA LEU A 124 8.12 -11.87 -17.52
C LEU A 124 7.87 -10.51 -16.85
N ILE A 125 8.93 -9.86 -16.36
CA ILE A 125 8.87 -8.56 -15.71
C ILE A 125 10.06 -7.71 -16.16
N SER A 126 9.94 -6.37 -15.99
CA SER A 126 11.03 -5.43 -16.24
C SER A 126 11.88 -5.22 -15.00
N ASP A 127 13.17 -4.94 -15.19
CA ASP A 127 14.07 -4.47 -14.13
C ASP A 127 13.86 -3.00 -13.77
N THR A 128 12.97 -2.31 -14.46
CA THR A 128 12.66 -0.89 -14.27
C THR A 128 11.17 -0.67 -14.22
N THR A 129 10.70 0.05 -13.20
CA THR A 129 9.31 0.47 -13.06
C THR A 129 9.24 1.99 -12.96
N SER A 130 8.27 2.60 -13.65
CA SER A 130 7.99 4.03 -13.56
C SER A 130 6.53 4.28 -13.20
N TYR A 131 6.30 5.20 -12.28
CA TYR A 131 4.96 5.63 -11.86
C TYR A 131 4.99 7.09 -11.40
N THR A 132 3.82 7.64 -11.11
CA THR A 132 3.69 8.99 -10.59
C THR A 132 3.08 8.99 -9.20
N ILE A 133 3.54 9.92 -8.36
CA ILE A 133 2.92 10.25 -7.08
C ILE A 133 2.24 11.61 -7.27
N THR A 134 0.95 11.69 -6.96
CA THR A 134 0.21 12.94 -6.99
C THR A 134 -0.21 13.31 -5.57
N LEU A 135 0.15 14.54 -5.17
CA LEU A 135 -0.32 15.15 -3.94
C LEU A 135 -1.27 16.31 -4.29
N VAL A 136 -2.34 16.44 -3.54
CA VAL A 136 -3.25 17.58 -3.63
C VAL A 136 -3.38 18.25 -2.29
N ARG A 137 -3.61 19.57 -2.32
CA ARG A 137 -3.80 20.37 -1.12
C ARG A 137 -5.28 20.35 -0.73
N GLU A 138 -5.53 19.90 0.49
CA GLU A 138 -6.84 20.00 1.14
C GLU A 138 -6.77 20.92 2.35
N VAL A 139 -7.91 21.21 2.96
CA VAL A 139 -7.96 21.88 4.25
C VAL A 139 -7.23 20.99 5.27
N GLY A 140 -6.17 21.52 5.89
CA GLY A 140 -5.35 20.78 6.84
C GLY A 140 -4.03 20.22 6.28
N GLY A 141 -3.77 20.36 4.96
CA GLY A 141 -2.47 20.05 4.36
C GLY A 141 -2.51 19.23 3.09
N TRP A 142 -1.37 18.72 2.70
CA TRP A 142 -1.21 17.90 1.51
C TRP A 142 -1.65 16.46 1.76
N ARG A 143 -2.29 15.85 0.75
CA ARG A 143 -2.75 14.45 0.77
C ARG A 143 -2.31 13.72 -0.48
N PHE A 144 -1.96 12.45 -0.35
CA PHE A 144 -1.76 11.60 -1.51
C PHE A 144 -3.09 11.37 -2.23
N ALA A 145 -3.14 11.75 -3.50
CA ALA A 145 -4.27 11.52 -4.40
C ALA A 145 -4.04 10.30 -5.30
N SER A 146 -2.78 9.98 -5.57
CA SER A 146 -2.39 8.73 -6.21
C SER A 146 -0.93 8.41 -5.89
N PHE A 147 -0.62 7.15 -5.72
CA PHE A 147 0.73 6.61 -5.75
C PHE A 147 0.68 5.11 -6.03
N ASP A 148 1.81 4.57 -6.44
CA ASP A 148 2.02 3.14 -6.54
C ASP A 148 3.26 2.76 -5.73
N VAL A 149 3.43 1.49 -5.47
CA VAL A 149 4.60 0.98 -4.73
C VAL A 149 5.44 0.13 -5.67
N PRO A 150 6.78 0.20 -5.53
CA PRO A 150 7.65 -0.71 -6.27
C PRO A 150 7.38 -2.16 -5.84
N TYR A 151 7.44 -3.09 -6.78
CA TYR A 151 7.23 -4.52 -6.57
C TYR A 151 8.49 -5.32 -6.32
#